data_40afc607f28ac102979fdbae82728309
#
_entry.id   40afc607f28ac102979fdbae82728309
#
_cell.length_a   1.000
_cell.length_b   1.000
_cell.length_c   1.000
_cell.angle_alpha   90.00
_cell.angle_beta   90.00
_cell.angle_gamma   90.00
#
_symmetry.space_group_name_H-M   'P 1'
#
loop_
_entity.id
_entity.type
_entity.pdbx_description
1 polymer ?
#
loop_
_entity_poly.entity_id
_entity_poly.type
_entity_poly.pdbx_seq_one_letter_code
_entity_poly.pdbx_strand_id
1 'polypeptide(L)'
;MQLNEAIVAWLFLGASLIGAVFTLNAFIPVRRIPLLFVPSFFGSWLTAELAAHHLVWQSALAFGFIYFGALTTWPGIVALGITLGSWVGLLVLLHDGRRAHVAFDEALEGLDGVEGSARLPLSQLVLPFRFRRRGVQVTRDVKY
;
A
#
# COMPACT_ATOMS: atom_id res chain seq x y z
N MET A 1 -28.03 3.44 21.19
CA MET A 1 -27.64 3.39 19.78
C MET A 1 -26.62 4.47 19.43
N GLN A 2 -26.86 5.75 19.73
CA GLN A 2 -25.95 6.86 19.39
C GLN A 2 -24.52 6.76 19.97
N LEU A 3 -24.35 6.19 21.17
CA LEU A 3 -23.02 6.06 21.79
C LEU A 3 -22.10 5.11 21.01
N ASN A 4 -22.67 4.04 20.43
CA ASN A 4 -21.91 3.09 19.61
C ASN A 4 -21.50 3.72 18.27
N GLU A 5 -22.35 4.53 17.66
CA GLU A 5 -22.03 5.22 16.38
C GLU A 5 -20.91 6.25 16.56
N ALA A 6 -20.93 7.00 17.67
CA ALA A 6 -19.84 7.93 18.00
C ALA A 6 -18.51 7.21 18.19
N ILE A 7 -18.49 6.09 18.92
CA ILE A 7 -17.27 5.27 19.08
C ILE A 7 -16.77 4.76 17.73
N VAL A 8 -17.64 4.24 16.89
CA VAL A 8 -17.31 3.76 15.54
C VAL A 8 -16.70 4.87 14.69
N ALA A 9 -17.26 6.09 14.74
CA ALA A 9 -16.72 7.24 14.02
C ALA A 9 -15.32 7.67 14.50
N TRP A 10 -15.07 7.66 15.80
CA TRP A 10 -13.75 7.95 16.37
C TRP A 10 -12.72 6.87 16.02
N LEU A 11 -13.12 5.60 16.03
CA LEU A 11 -12.25 4.49 15.60
C LEU A 11 -11.92 4.61 14.11
N PHE A 12 -12.90 4.99 13.29
CA PHE A 12 -12.69 5.24 11.86
C PHE A 12 -11.71 6.40 11.65
N LEU A 13 -11.85 7.49 12.40
CA LEU A 13 -10.92 8.62 12.34
C LEU A 13 -9.49 8.19 12.70
N GLY A 14 -9.32 7.42 13.78
CA GLY A 14 -8.02 6.87 14.16
C GLY A 14 -7.40 6.00 13.07
N ALA A 15 -8.17 5.07 12.49
CA ALA A 15 -7.73 4.20 11.40
C ALA A 15 -7.34 5.01 10.15
N SER A 16 -8.14 6.03 9.80
CA SER A 16 -7.89 6.92 8.66
C SER A 16 -6.61 7.74 8.84
N LEU A 17 -6.36 8.25 10.05
CA LEU A 17 -5.13 8.96 10.36
C LEU A 17 -3.89 8.06 10.25
N ILE A 18 -3.96 6.82 10.73
CA ILE A 18 -2.88 5.84 10.57
C ILE A 18 -2.61 5.60 9.08
N GLY A 19 -3.64 5.34 8.28
CA GLY A 19 -3.51 5.16 6.83
C GLY A 19 -2.88 6.37 6.14
N ALA A 20 -3.32 7.59 6.50
CA ALA A 20 -2.78 8.83 5.96
C ALA A 20 -1.31 9.04 6.35
N VAL A 21 -0.93 8.73 7.59
CA VAL A 21 0.47 8.80 8.05
C VAL A 21 1.36 7.89 7.22
N PHE A 22 0.95 6.65 6.97
CA PHE A 22 1.70 5.72 6.11
C PHE A 22 1.81 6.25 4.68
N THR A 23 0.73 6.75 4.11
CA THR A 23 0.71 7.31 2.76
C THR A 23 1.61 8.55 2.66
N LEU A 24 1.51 9.49 3.59
CA LEU A 24 2.37 10.69 3.64
C LEU A 24 3.84 10.34 3.85
N ASN A 25 4.12 9.35 4.71
CA ASN A 25 5.48 8.89 4.96
C ASN A 25 6.11 8.26 3.70
N ALA A 26 5.31 7.67 2.80
CA ALA A 26 5.81 7.16 1.52
C ALA A 26 6.34 8.28 0.61
N PHE A 27 5.74 9.49 0.66
CA PHE A 27 6.21 10.66 -0.09
C PHE A 27 7.31 11.42 0.64
N ILE A 28 7.19 11.57 1.96
CA ILE A 28 8.06 12.40 2.79
C ILE A 28 8.55 11.60 4.01
N PRO A 29 9.52 10.68 3.83
CA PRO A 29 10.02 9.89 4.94
C PRO A 29 10.76 10.77 5.98
N VAL A 30 10.55 10.47 7.26
CA VAL A 30 11.18 11.19 8.37
C VAL A 30 12.66 10.81 8.44
N ARG A 31 13.55 11.72 8.02
CA ARG A 31 15.01 11.48 7.98
C ARG A 31 15.79 12.17 9.10
N ARG A 32 15.21 13.20 9.73
CA ARG A 32 15.92 14.08 10.68
C ARG A 32 15.93 13.57 12.12
N ILE A 33 15.04 12.64 12.47
CA ILE A 33 14.90 12.10 13.83
C ILE A 33 15.49 10.69 13.84
N PRO A 34 16.67 10.45 14.48
CA PRO A 34 17.35 9.15 14.43
C PRO A 34 16.48 7.98 14.87
N LEU A 35 15.67 8.18 15.93
CA LEU A 35 14.76 7.16 16.46
C LEU A 35 13.65 6.78 15.47
N LEU A 36 13.18 7.72 14.65
CA LEU A 36 12.10 7.52 13.68
C LEU A 36 12.62 7.17 12.28
N PHE A 37 13.92 7.31 12.04
CA PHE A 37 14.50 7.07 10.72
C PHE A 37 14.25 5.64 10.23
N VAL A 38 14.58 4.64 11.04
CA VAL A 38 14.44 3.22 10.66
C VAL A 38 12.96 2.85 10.46
N PRO A 39 12.03 3.08 11.41
CA PRO A 39 10.62 2.76 11.19
C PRO A 39 9.99 3.58 10.05
N SER A 40 10.39 4.84 9.86
CA SER A 40 9.91 5.65 8.75
C SER A 40 10.42 5.13 7.41
N PHE A 41 11.68 4.71 7.32
CA PHE A 41 12.25 4.12 6.11
C PHE A 41 11.50 2.85 5.70
N PHE A 42 11.34 1.90 6.63
CA PHE A 42 10.60 0.66 6.33
C PHE A 42 9.11 0.93 6.05
N GLY A 43 8.47 1.82 6.80
CA GLY A 43 7.09 2.21 6.55
C GLY A 43 6.89 2.86 5.19
N SER A 44 7.81 3.72 4.77
CA SER A 44 7.82 4.35 3.43
C SER A 44 7.97 3.31 2.32
N TRP A 45 8.98 2.47 2.45
CA TRP A 45 9.27 1.42 1.47
C TRP A 45 8.11 0.43 1.34
N LEU A 46 7.62 -0.13 2.45
CA LEU A 46 6.50 -1.07 2.44
C LEU A 46 5.22 -0.45 1.86
N THR A 47 4.93 0.82 2.18
CA THR A 47 3.74 1.50 1.64
C THR A 47 3.87 1.72 0.14
N ALA A 48 5.05 2.07 -0.37
CA ALA A 48 5.28 2.25 -1.79
C ALA A 48 5.17 0.92 -2.56
N GLU A 49 5.82 -0.13 -2.07
CA GLU A 49 5.79 -1.47 -2.70
C GLU A 49 4.41 -2.13 -2.59
N LEU A 50 3.70 -1.94 -1.49
CA LEU A 50 2.41 -2.54 -1.22
C LEU A 50 1.24 -1.56 -1.36
N ALA A 51 1.38 -0.51 -2.18
CA ALA A 51 0.36 0.54 -2.32
C ALA A 51 -1.02 -0.02 -2.72
N ALA A 52 -1.06 -1.05 -3.58
CA ALA A 52 -2.30 -1.75 -3.94
C ALA A 52 -2.95 -2.45 -2.73
N HIS A 53 -2.15 -3.07 -1.85
CA HIS A 53 -2.64 -3.71 -0.63
C HIS A 53 -3.18 -2.68 0.36
N HIS A 54 -2.46 -1.56 0.53
CA HIS A 54 -2.92 -0.46 1.36
C HIS A 54 -4.26 0.08 0.87
N LEU A 55 -4.44 0.23 -0.44
CA LEU A 55 -5.71 0.66 -1.04
C LEU A 55 -6.85 -0.33 -0.72
N VAL A 56 -6.61 -1.63 -0.89
CA VAL A 56 -7.60 -2.68 -0.59
C VAL A 56 -7.99 -2.69 0.89
N TRP A 57 -7.00 -2.66 1.80
CA TRP A 57 -7.25 -2.69 3.23
C TRP A 57 -7.93 -1.41 3.74
N GLN A 58 -7.48 -0.24 3.29
CA GLN A 58 -8.13 1.03 3.64
C GLN A 58 -9.57 1.07 3.13
N SER A 59 -9.84 0.54 1.93
CA SER A 59 -11.20 0.45 1.39
C SER A 59 -12.06 -0.50 2.20
N ALA A 60 -11.57 -1.69 2.53
CA ALA A 60 -12.30 -2.67 3.33
C ALA A 60 -12.66 -2.10 4.72
N LEU A 61 -11.71 -1.44 5.38
CA LEU A 61 -11.95 -0.78 6.67
C LEU A 61 -12.96 0.36 6.54
N ALA A 62 -12.80 1.23 5.54
CA ALA A 62 -13.71 2.35 5.33
C ALA A 62 -15.15 1.86 5.10
N PHE A 63 -15.35 0.88 4.22
CA PHE A 63 -16.67 0.30 3.99
C PHE A 63 -17.23 -0.37 5.25
N GLY A 64 -16.42 -1.08 6.02
CA GLY A 64 -16.83 -1.66 7.30
C GLY A 64 -17.29 -0.60 8.28
N PHE A 65 -16.52 0.46 8.50
CA PHE A 65 -16.89 1.54 9.42
C PHE A 65 -18.14 2.30 8.95
N ILE A 66 -18.29 2.53 7.64
CA ILE A 66 -19.49 3.15 7.06
C ILE A 66 -20.72 2.29 7.29
N TYR A 67 -20.60 0.98 7.08
CA TYR A 67 -21.67 0.01 7.33
C TYR A 67 -22.16 0.04 8.79
N PHE A 68 -21.24 0.23 9.74
CA PHE A 68 -21.56 0.36 11.17
C PHE A 68 -21.97 1.78 11.60
N GLY A 69 -22.26 2.68 10.64
CA GLY A 69 -22.79 4.00 10.92
C GLY A 69 -21.77 5.06 11.28
N ALA A 70 -20.50 4.92 10.85
CA ALA A 70 -19.45 5.90 11.16
C ALA A 70 -19.77 7.32 10.65
N LEU A 71 -20.56 7.45 9.57
CA LEU A 71 -20.86 8.75 8.96
C LEU A 71 -21.99 9.54 9.63
N THR A 72 -22.60 9.01 10.68
CA THR A 72 -23.68 9.69 11.42
C THR A 72 -23.19 10.87 12.25
N THR A 73 -21.88 10.94 12.50
CA THR A 73 -21.26 11.98 13.30
C THR A 73 -20.06 12.63 12.57
N TRP A 74 -19.71 13.86 12.94
CA TRP A 74 -18.67 14.65 12.27
C TRP A 74 -17.28 13.98 12.18
N PRO A 75 -16.80 13.19 13.19
CA PRO A 75 -15.49 12.52 13.09
C PRO A 75 -15.45 11.54 11.92
N GLY A 76 -16.55 10.85 11.64
CA GLY A 76 -16.63 9.92 10.52
C GLY A 76 -16.59 10.61 9.16
N ILE A 77 -17.19 11.80 9.03
CA ILE A 77 -17.13 12.60 7.81
C ILE A 77 -15.70 13.07 7.55
N VAL A 78 -15.00 13.53 8.60
CA VAL A 78 -13.59 13.92 8.53
C VAL A 78 -12.71 12.71 8.17
N ALA A 79 -12.96 11.56 8.80
CA ALA A 79 -12.27 10.30 8.53
C ALA A 79 -12.40 9.89 7.05
N LEU A 80 -13.59 10.00 6.48
CA LEU A 80 -13.82 9.72 5.07
C LEU A 80 -13.00 10.65 4.17
N GLY A 81 -12.97 11.96 4.47
CA GLY A 81 -12.17 12.93 3.72
C GLY A 81 -10.67 12.58 3.75
N ILE A 82 -10.15 12.21 4.94
CA ILE A 82 -8.75 11.76 5.11
C ILE A 82 -8.48 10.49 4.32
N THR A 83 -9.40 9.52 4.37
CA THR A 83 -9.27 8.25 3.64
C THR A 83 -9.24 8.48 2.13
N LEU A 84 -10.13 9.32 1.59
CA LEU A 84 -10.14 9.67 0.17
C LEU A 84 -8.83 10.35 -0.26
N GLY A 85 -8.30 11.27 0.55
CA GLY A 85 -6.99 11.88 0.32
C GLY A 85 -5.85 10.85 0.32
N SER A 86 -5.89 9.89 1.25
CA SER A 86 -4.93 8.78 1.31
C SER A 86 -5.02 7.89 0.05
N TRP A 87 -6.23 7.58 -0.44
CA TRP A 87 -6.41 6.81 -1.67
C TRP A 87 -5.82 7.51 -2.89
N VAL A 88 -6.02 8.84 -3.01
CA VAL A 88 -5.39 9.61 -4.09
C VAL A 88 -3.86 9.47 -4.02
N GLY A 89 -3.26 9.61 -2.84
CA GLY A 89 -1.83 9.40 -2.65
C GLY A 89 -1.38 7.99 -3.06
N LEU A 90 -2.08 6.94 -2.62
CA LEU A 90 -1.76 5.56 -2.99
C LEU A 90 -1.90 5.31 -4.50
N LEU A 91 -2.89 5.91 -5.16
CA LEU A 91 -3.04 5.82 -6.62
C LEU A 91 -1.90 6.50 -7.37
N VAL A 92 -1.39 7.63 -6.85
CA VAL A 92 -0.19 8.29 -7.40
C VAL A 92 1.02 7.36 -7.28
N LEU A 93 1.25 6.75 -6.11
CA LEU A 93 2.35 5.79 -5.91
C LEU A 93 2.26 4.61 -6.88
N LEU A 94 1.05 4.06 -7.09
CA LEU A 94 0.83 2.98 -8.05
C LEU A 94 1.10 3.42 -9.50
N HIS A 95 0.73 4.65 -9.85
CA HIS A 95 0.98 5.20 -11.18
C HIS A 95 2.49 5.38 -11.41
N ASP A 96 3.20 5.97 -10.45
CA ASP A 96 4.65 6.22 -10.55
C ASP A 96 5.43 4.90 -10.60
N GLY A 97 5.03 3.89 -9.82
CA GLY A 97 5.62 2.56 -9.89
C GLY A 97 5.47 1.91 -11.28
N ARG A 98 4.32 2.10 -11.95
CA ARG A 98 4.13 1.62 -13.33
C ARG A 98 5.01 2.34 -14.33
N ARG A 99 5.19 3.65 -14.19
CA ARG A 99 6.07 4.45 -15.08
C ARG A 99 7.52 4.04 -14.92
N ALA A 100 7.98 3.80 -13.69
CA ALA A 100 9.32 3.31 -13.42
C ALA A 100 9.58 1.95 -14.11
N HIS A 101 8.58 1.05 -14.11
CA HIS A 101 8.67 -0.24 -14.79
C HIS A 101 8.83 -0.08 -16.31
N VAL A 102 8.06 0.82 -16.93
CA VAL A 102 8.16 1.08 -18.37
C VAL A 102 9.54 1.63 -18.74
N ALA A 103 10.05 2.61 -17.96
CA ALA A 103 11.39 3.15 -18.18
C ALA A 103 12.49 2.11 -18.02
N PHE A 104 12.32 1.15 -17.10
CA PHE A 104 13.24 0.03 -16.92
C PHE A 104 13.21 -0.92 -18.13
N ASP A 105 12.02 -1.27 -18.64
CA ASP A 105 11.86 -2.13 -19.80
C ASP A 105 12.49 -1.48 -21.07
N GLU A 106 12.27 -0.18 -21.28
CA GLU A 106 12.90 0.59 -22.36
C GLU A 106 14.44 0.58 -22.25
N ALA A 107 14.98 0.68 -21.03
CA ALA A 107 16.42 0.62 -20.82
C ALA A 107 17.02 -0.78 -21.09
N LEU A 108 16.22 -1.85 -20.91
CA LEU A 108 16.64 -3.22 -21.19
C LEU A 108 16.56 -3.61 -22.66
N GLU A 109 15.69 -2.96 -23.47
CA GLU A 109 15.58 -3.23 -24.90
C GLU A 109 16.89 -3.00 -25.69
N GLY A 110 17.81 -2.19 -25.14
CA GLY A 110 19.15 -1.97 -25.70
C GLY A 110 20.19 -3.03 -25.33
N LEU A 111 19.85 -4.02 -24.51
CA LEU A 111 20.76 -5.07 -24.06
C LEU A 111 20.44 -6.40 -24.74
N ASP A 112 21.30 -6.83 -25.67
CA ASP A 112 21.16 -8.11 -26.36
C ASP A 112 21.11 -9.28 -25.35
N GLY A 113 20.05 -10.10 -25.41
CA GLY A 113 19.91 -11.31 -24.64
C GLY A 113 19.16 -11.17 -23.30
N VAL A 114 18.64 -10.00 -22.96
CA VAL A 114 17.76 -9.80 -21.81
C VAL A 114 16.30 -9.82 -22.30
N GLU A 115 15.59 -10.93 -22.04
CA GLU A 115 14.14 -10.95 -22.23
C GLU A 115 13.50 -9.93 -21.27
N GLY A 116 12.66 -9.05 -21.81
CA GLY A 116 11.95 -8.04 -21.03
C GLY A 116 11.23 -8.64 -19.82
N SER A 117 11.18 -7.90 -18.73
CA SER A 117 10.63 -8.37 -17.46
C SER A 117 9.19 -8.89 -17.65
N ALA A 118 8.95 -10.13 -17.28
CA ALA A 118 7.62 -10.72 -17.35
C ALA A 118 6.66 -9.91 -16.47
N ARG A 119 5.62 -9.34 -17.06
CA ARG A 119 4.58 -8.59 -16.31
C ARG A 119 4.01 -9.49 -15.23
N LEU A 120 4.17 -9.08 -13.98
CA LEU A 120 3.59 -9.79 -12.85
C LEU A 120 2.06 -9.74 -12.95
N PRO A 121 1.36 -10.88 -12.91
CA PRO A 121 -0.09 -10.87 -12.92
C PRO A 121 -0.65 -10.21 -11.65
N LEU A 122 -1.78 -9.54 -11.76
CA LEU A 122 -2.46 -8.86 -10.64
C LEU A 122 -2.63 -9.76 -9.41
N SER A 123 -2.80 -11.08 -9.61
CA SER A 123 -2.88 -12.05 -8.53
C SER A 123 -1.60 -12.13 -7.68
N GLN A 124 -0.44 -11.79 -8.22
CA GLN A 124 0.82 -11.75 -7.47
C GLN A 124 1.00 -10.41 -6.74
N LEU A 125 0.39 -9.34 -7.22
CA LEU A 125 0.32 -8.05 -6.54
C LEU A 125 -0.57 -8.14 -5.29
N VAL A 126 -1.66 -8.91 -5.33
CA VAL A 126 -2.60 -9.07 -4.21
C VAL A 126 -2.14 -10.15 -3.21
N LEU A 127 -1.43 -11.18 -3.68
CA LEU A 127 -0.93 -12.28 -2.85
C LEU A 127 0.59 -12.47 -3.05
N PRO A 128 1.44 -11.56 -2.53
CA PRO A 128 2.90 -11.60 -2.72
C PRO A 128 3.55 -12.85 -2.11
N PHE A 129 2.90 -13.50 -1.14
CA PHE A 129 3.43 -14.66 -0.42
C PHE A 129 3.02 -16.01 -1.00
N ARG A 130 2.74 -16.11 -2.31
CA ARG A 130 2.43 -17.39 -2.93
C ARG A 130 3.70 -18.22 -3.09
N PHE A 131 3.96 -19.13 -2.14
CA PHE A 131 5.17 -19.96 -2.05
C PHE A 131 5.31 -21.02 -3.13
N ARG A 132 4.30 -21.33 -3.92
CA ARG A 132 4.33 -22.37 -4.93
C ARG A 132 4.07 -21.80 -6.32
N ARG A 133 5.14 -21.62 -7.10
CA ARG A 133 5.06 -21.22 -8.52
C ARG A 133 5.10 -22.47 -9.40
N ARG A 134 4.19 -22.59 -10.37
CA ARG A 134 4.27 -23.61 -11.42
C ARG A 134 5.52 -23.33 -12.26
N GLY A 135 6.33 -24.37 -12.52
CA GLY A 135 7.54 -24.24 -13.37
C GLY A 135 8.82 -23.90 -12.59
N VAL A 136 8.78 -23.69 -11.29
CA VAL A 136 9.99 -23.51 -10.46
C VAL A 136 10.39 -24.86 -9.90
N GLN A 137 11.58 -25.35 -10.30
CA GLN A 137 12.22 -26.51 -9.68
C GLN A 137 13.08 -26.01 -8.52
N VAL A 138 12.85 -26.57 -7.33
CA VAL A 138 13.67 -26.30 -6.15
C VAL A 138 14.73 -27.36 -6.08
N THR A 139 15.99 -27.03 -6.39
CA THR A 139 17.14 -27.90 -6.19
C THR A 139 17.74 -27.62 -4.81
N ARG A 140 17.77 -28.62 -3.93
CA ARG A 140 18.43 -28.53 -2.62
C ARG A 140 19.85 -29.08 -2.76
N ASP A 141 20.75 -28.58 -1.93
CA ASP A 141 22.14 -29.08 -1.81
C ASP A 141 23.03 -28.84 -3.05
N VAL A 142 22.91 -27.68 -3.71
CA VAL A 142 23.88 -27.25 -4.72
C VAL A 142 25.21 -26.95 -4.01
N LYS A 143 26.22 -27.78 -4.21
CA LYS A 143 27.60 -27.49 -3.76
C LYS A 143 28.23 -26.54 -4.77
N TYR A 144 28.73 -25.40 -4.29
CA TYR A 144 29.49 -24.42 -5.06
C TYR A 144 30.97 -24.77 -5.07
#